data_deefdcfc7f215e34a854b7a75e68e688
#
_entry.id   deefdcfc7f215e34a854b7a75e68e688
#
_cell.length_a   1.000
_cell.length_b   1.000
_cell.length_c   1.000
_cell.angle_alpha   90.00
_cell.angle_beta   90.00
_cell.angle_gamma   90.00
#
_symmetry.space_group_name_H-M   'P 1'
#
loop_
_entity.id
_entity.type
_entity.pdbx_description
1 polymer ?
#
loop_
_entity_poly.entity_id
_entity_poly.type
_entity_poly.pdbx_seq_one_letter_code
_entity_poly.pdbx_strand_id
1 'polypeptide(L)'
;LVLYDGEIHESIAGIVAGRIKDKYYHPTILITKAEEGAKGSARSIEGYHIFEALYNCRELFTRFGGHAMAAGLSLPHENIPILRQRLNEECKLTEQDMTPVLRIEKILDFSQIHMKLAEELKGLAPFGKENPSPLFATQHVWVERIRLVGKNKDMMQLTLREDASRMVLSAVDFNGLENLRGILKELYPAEDCDKIIQYGKLPMALDFVYSIDIN
;
A
#
# COMPACT_ATOMS: atom_id res chain seq x y z
N LEU A 1 13.27 6.61 5.35
CA LEU A 1 14.24 5.52 5.14
C LEU A 1 15.24 5.90 4.05
N VAL A 2 16.56 5.72 4.33
CA VAL A 2 17.62 5.86 3.32
C VAL A 2 18.37 4.54 3.25
N LEU A 3 18.21 3.84 2.14
CA LEU A 3 18.72 2.48 1.91
C LEU A 3 19.77 2.51 0.80
N TYR A 4 20.80 1.67 0.92
CA TYR A 4 21.77 1.44 -0.13
C TYR A 4 21.85 -0.05 -0.46
N ASP A 5 21.75 -0.37 -1.73
CA ASP A 5 21.96 -1.71 -2.25
C ASP A 5 22.66 -1.62 -3.61
N GLY A 6 23.89 -2.11 -3.67
CA GLY A 6 24.73 -2.06 -4.87
C GLY A 6 24.39 -3.14 -5.91
N GLU A 7 23.55 -4.13 -5.58
CA GLU A 7 23.17 -5.21 -6.50
C GLU A 7 21.89 -4.85 -7.27
N ILE A 8 21.07 -3.93 -6.75
CA ILE A 8 19.87 -3.47 -7.44
C ILE A 8 20.25 -2.56 -8.60
N HIS A 9 19.78 -2.91 -9.79
CA HIS A 9 19.99 -2.08 -10.98
C HIS A 9 19.25 -0.74 -10.88
N GLU A 10 19.89 0.36 -11.28
CA GLU A 10 19.35 1.72 -11.15
C GLU A 10 17.96 1.92 -11.80
N SER A 11 17.68 1.21 -12.90
CA SER A 11 16.40 1.33 -13.63
C SER A 11 15.18 0.86 -12.84
N ILE A 12 15.35 -0.02 -11.85
CA ILE A 12 14.27 -0.53 -11.00
C ILE A 12 14.26 0.09 -9.60
N ALA A 13 15.26 0.90 -9.27
CA ALA A 13 15.39 1.54 -7.95
C ALA A 13 14.11 2.32 -7.57
N GLY A 14 13.49 3.03 -8.52
CA GLY A 14 12.26 3.77 -8.30
C GLY A 14 11.04 2.89 -8.00
N ILE A 15 10.96 1.71 -8.61
CA ILE A 15 9.89 0.75 -8.38
C ILE A 15 10.07 0.11 -6.98
N VAL A 16 11.29 -0.28 -6.66
CA VAL A 16 11.62 -0.88 -5.35
C VAL A 16 11.40 0.14 -4.23
N ALA A 17 11.86 1.39 -4.39
CA ALA A 17 11.61 2.46 -3.43
C ALA A 17 10.11 2.68 -3.21
N GLY A 18 9.30 2.63 -4.28
CA GLY A 18 7.85 2.71 -4.21
C GLY A 18 7.24 1.58 -3.38
N ARG A 19 7.63 0.34 -3.66
CA ARG A 19 7.14 -0.83 -2.90
C ARG A 19 7.52 -0.79 -1.42
N ILE A 20 8.73 -0.35 -1.09
CA ILE A 20 9.17 -0.19 0.29
C ILE A 20 8.35 0.91 0.98
N LYS A 21 8.17 2.05 0.30
CA LYS A 21 7.33 3.15 0.77
C LYS A 21 5.90 2.67 1.05
N ASP A 22 5.30 1.90 0.14
CA ASP A 22 3.93 1.38 0.30
C ASP A 22 3.83 0.37 1.45
N LYS A 23 4.82 -0.51 1.58
CA LYS A 23 4.84 -1.54 2.63
C LYS A 23 4.98 -0.97 4.04
N TYR A 24 5.84 0.04 4.20
CA TYR A 24 6.17 0.59 5.52
C TYR A 24 5.55 1.97 5.77
N TYR A 25 4.91 2.53 4.76
CA TYR A 25 4.35 3.89 4.76
C TYR A 25 5.34 4.96 5.25
N HIS A 26 6.56 4.90 4.74
CA HIS A 26 7.64 5.83 5.10
C HIS A 26 8.24 6.45 3.85
N PRO A 27 8.63 7.75 3.88
CA PRO A 27 9.45 8.33 2.81
C PRO A 27 10.70 7.48 2.63
N THR A 28 10.94 7.04 1.40
CA THR A 28 12.00 6.06 1.11
C THR A 28 12.90 6.55 -0.01
N ILE A 29 14.20 6.52 0.23
CA ILE A 29 15.23 6.73 -0.76
C ILE A 29 16.00 5.43 -0.90
N LEU A 30 15.98 4.85 -2.09
CA LEU A 30 16.82 3.71 -2.43
C LEU A 30 17.96 4.18 -3.31
N ILE A 31 19.17 3.95 -2.84
CA ILE A 31 20.41 4.31 -3.51
C ILE A 31 21.06 3.04 -4.02
N THR A 32 21.53 3.07 -5.26
CA THR A 32 22.18 1.97 -5.96
C THR A 32 23.56 2.38 -6.44
N LYS A 33 24.40 1.39 -6.77
CA LYS A 33 25.69 1.65 -7.41
C LYS A 33 25.45 2.24 -8.80
N ALA A 34 26.27 3.22 -9.19
CA ALA A 34 26.36 3.76 -10.55
C ALA A 34 27.78 3.65 -11.10
N GLU A 35 27.97 3.95 -12.38
CA GLU A 35 29.31 3.97 -12.98
C GLU A 35 30.25 4.94 -12.27
N GLU A 36 29.70 6.13 -11.92
CA GLU A 36 30.39 7.12 -11.10
C GLU A 36 29.56 7.40 -9.85
N GLY A 37 30.06 7.01 -8.67
CA GLY A 37 29.37 7.22 -7.39
C GLY A 37 28.13 6.35 -7.22
N ALA A 38 27.04 6.98 -6.79
CA ALA A 38 25.77 6.32 -6.52
C ALA A 38 24.60 7.13 -7.09
N LYS A 39 23.52 6.42 -7.48
CA LYS A 39 22.26 7.02 -7.90
C LYS A 39 21.14 6.58 -6.97
N GLY A 40 20.18 7.44 -6.73
CA GLY A 40 19.05 7.13 -5.87
C GLY A 40 17.72 7.56 -6.48
N SER A 41 16.69 6.81 -6.11
CA SER A 41 15.30 7.14 -6.36
C SER A 41 14.58 7.32 -5.03
N ALA A 42 13.90 8.44 -4.90
CA ALA A 42 13.13 8.78 -3.72
C ALA A 42 11.63 8.69 -3.99
N ARG A 43 10.88 8.23 -3.01
CA ARG A 43 9.40 8.18 -2.99
C ARG A 43 8.91 8.67 -1.65
N SER A 44 7.87 9.50 -1.66
CA SER A 44 7.33 10.11 -0.46
C SER A 44 5.92 9.62 -0.12
N ILE A 45 5.49 9.95 1.07
CA ILE A 45 4.13 9.82 1.57
C ILE A 45 3.47 11.20 1.62
N GLU A 46 2.16 11.23 1.78
CA GLU A 46 1.42 12.46 2.02
C GLU A 46 1.95 13.17 3.28
N GLY A 47 2.07 14.48 3.25
CA GLY A 47 2.59 15.26 4.38
C GLY A 47 4.13 15.41 4.43
N TYR A 48 4.91 14.72 3.60
CA TYR A 48 6.36 14.90 3.55
C TYR A 48 6.85 15.32 2.17
N HIS A 49 7.38 16.54 2.07
CA HIS A 49 7.89 17.09 0.81
C HIS A 49 9.35 16.66 0.56
N ILE A 50 9.53 15.51 -0.11
CA ILE A 50 10.86 14.89 -0.24
C ILE A 50 11.86 15.76 -1.01
N PHE A 51 11.42 16.54 -2.00
CA PHE A 51 12.30 17.43 -2.75
C PHE A 51 12.85 18.55 -1.86
N GLU A 52 12.05 19.14 -0.98
CA GLU A 52 12.54 20.17 -0.04
C GLU A 52 13.53 19.58 0.95
N ALA A 53 13.28 18.39 1.48
CA ALA A 53 14.21 17.68 2.35
C ALA A 53 15.56 17.44 1.67
N LEU A 54 15.54 17.01 0.40
CA LEU A 54 16.77 16.86 -0.40
C LEU A 54 17.43 18.20 -0.73
N TYR A 55 16.64 19.24 -0.97
CA TYR A 55 17.18 20.58 -1.25
C TYR A 55 17.98 21.14 -0.07
N ASN A 56 17.58 20.82 1.16
CA ASN A 56 18.33 21.19 2.37
C ASN A 56 19.70 20.50 2.48
N CYS A 57 19.88 19.39 1.74
CA CYS A 57 21.13 18.62 1.67
C CYS A 57 21.81 18.73 0.29
N ARG A 58 21.47 19.72 -0.53
CA ARG A 58 21.87 19.81 -1.95
C ARG A 58 23.37 19.75 -2.21
N GLU A 59 24.18 20.18 -1.27
CA GLU A 59 25.64 20.15 -1.36
C GLU A 59 26.23 18.73 -1.34
N LEU A 60 25.45 17.73 -0.93
CA LEU A 60 25.84 16.32 -0.93
C LEU A 60 25.69 15.67 -2.31
N PHE A 61 24.96 16.31 -3.23
CA PHE A 61 24.59 15.72 -4.52
C PHE A 61 25.43 16.30 -5.67
N THR A 62 25.74 15.46 -6.63
CA THR A 62 26.24 15.89 -7.95
C THR A 62 25.09 16.30 -8.87
N ARG A 63 23.94 15.63 -8.73
CA ARG A 63 22.68 15.95 -9.43
C ARG A 63 21.50 15.54 -8.56
N PHE A 64 20.45 16.33 -8.56
CA PHE A 64 19.15 15.91 -8.02
C PHE A 64 18.03 16.72 -8.67
N GLY A 65 16.81 16.17 -8.64
CA GLY A 65 15.63 16.82 -9.15
C GLY A 65 14.38 15.99 -8.85
N GLY A 66 13.22 16.62 -8.93
CA GLY A 66 11.96 15.97 -8.62
C GLY A 66 10.86 16.92 -8.17
N HIS A 67 9.93 16.40 -7.43
CA HIS A 67 8.79 17.11 -6.87
C HIS A 67 8.44 16.55 -5.47
N ALA A 68 7.37 17.04 -4.85
CA ALA A 68 7.00 16.68 -3.47
C ALA A 68 6.95 15.17 -3.20
N MET A 69 6.48 14.36 -4.15
CA MET A 69 6.23 12.94 -3.96
C MET A 69 7.32 12.01 -4.52
N ALA A 70 8.21 12.52 -5.36
CA ALA A 70 9.27 11.70 -5.94
C ALA A 70 10.46 12.56 -6.37
N ALA A 71 11.67 12.01 -6.22
CA ALA A 71 12.89 12.64 -6.68
C ALA A 71 13.92 11.62 -7.15
N GLY A 72 14.84 12.08 -8.01
CA GLY A 72 16.04 11.36 -8.40
C GLY A 72 17.26 12.11 -7.92
N LEU A 73 18.33 11.39 -7.59
CA LEU A 73 19.56 11.98 -7.09
C LEU A 73 20.79 11.18 -7.51
N SER A 74 21.94 11.87 -7.58
CA SER A 74 23.25 11.25 -7.73
C SER A 74 24.21 11.88 -6.73
N LEU A 75 25.05 11.07 -6.11
CA LEU A 75 25.97 11.52 -5.06
C LEU A 75 27.21 10.63 -4.98
N PRO A 76 28.33 11.15 -4.45
CA PRO A 76 29.46 10.34 -4.06
C PRO A 76 29.09 9.31 -2.98
N HIS A 77 29.72 8.12 -3.00
CA HIS A 77 29.41 7.06 -2.03
C HIS A 77 29.64 7.48 -0.57
N GLU A 78 30.68 8.28 -0.33
CA GLU A 78 31.02 8.81 0.99
C GLU A 78 29.93 9.72 1.59
N ASN A 79 29.06 10.30 0.76
CA ASN A 79 27.97 11.17 1.21
C ASN A 79 26.71 10.39 1.64
N ILE A 80 26.61 9.09 1.36
CA ILE A 80 25.44 8.29 1.72
C ILE A 80 25.17 8.27 3.24
N PRO A 81 26.16 8.00 4.11
CA PRO A 81 25.95 8.04 5.55
C PRO A 81 25.54 9.43 6.05
N ILE A 82 26.15 10.49 5.49
CA ILE A 82 25.86 11.88 5.86
C ILE A 82 24.41 12.23 5.49
N LEU A 83 23.99 11.89 4.27
CA LEU A 83 22.60 12.09 3.82
C LEU A 83 21.61 11.38 4.74
N ARG A 84 21.88 10.10 5.08
CA ARG A 84 21.04 9.33 5.98
C ARG A 84 20.90 9.97 7.35
N GLN A 85 22.01 10.43 7.92
CA GLN A 85 22.01 11.07 9.22
C GLN A 85 21.17 12.35 9.19
N ARG A 86 21.47 13.26 8.27
CA ARG A 86 20.79 14.58 8.18
C ARG A 86 19.29 14.45 7.94
N LEU A 87 18.89 13.61 6.99
CA LEU A 87 17.46 13.41 6.71
C LEU A 87 16.70 12.80 7.90
N ASN A 88 17.35 11.96 8.71
CA ASN A 88 16.71 11.43 9.93
C ASN A 88 16.65 12.46 11.06
N GLU A 89 17.70 13.28 11.22
CA GLU A 89 17.72 14.33 12.24
C GLU A 89 16.74 15.46 11.95
N GLU A 90 16.57 15.82 10.66
CA GLU A 90 15.66 16.89 10.22
C GLU A 90 14.21 16.41 10.03
N CYS A 91 13.96 15.08 10.10
CA CYS A 91 12.64 14.51 9.92
C CYS A 91 11.73 14.85 11.12
N LYS A 92 10.62 15.52 10.84
CA LYS A 92 9.61 15.90 11.84
C LYS A 92 8.35 15.04 11.79
N LEU A 93 8.36 13.96 11.00
CA LEU A 93 7.21 13.06 10.91
C LEU A 93 6.98 12.37 12.25
N THR A 94 5.73 12.34 12.66
CA THR A 94 5.25 11.61 13.83
C THR A 94 4.74 10.22 13.42
N GLU A 95 4.46 9.35 14.38
CA GLU A 95 3.82 8.07 14.10
C GLU A 95 2.46 8.22 13.40
N GLN A 96 1.72 9.29 13.71
CA GLN A 96 0.44 9.59 13.06
C GLN A 96 0.64 9.91 11.57
N ASP A 97 1.66 10.68 11.23
CA ASP A 97 1.99 11.01 9.83
C ASP A 97 2.42 9.77 9.04
N MET A 98 2.97 8.78 9.72
CA MET A 98 3.43 7.50 9.17
C MET A 98 2.39 6.38 9.26
N THR A 99 1.16 6.72 9.60
CA THR A 99 0.03 5.79 9.61
C THR A 99 -0.81 6.01 8.36
N PRO A 100 -0.99 5.00 7.50
CA PRO A 100 -1.81 5.15 6.30
C PRO A 100 -3.27 5.38 6.66
N VAL A 101 -3.87 6.39 6.03
CA VAL A 101 -5.29 6.74 6.23
C VAL A 101 -6.07 6.31 5.00
N LEU A 102 -7.12 5.53 5.22
CA LEU A 102 -8.12 5.20 4.19
C LEU A 102 -9.29 6.18 4.28
N ARG A 103 -9.57 6.87 3.19
CA ARG A 103 -10.76 7.71 3.06
C ARG A 103 -11.92 6.86 2.57
N ILE A 104 -12.91 6.67 3.41
CA ILE A 104 -14.13 5.90 3.11
C ILE A 104 -15.21 6.90 2.78
N GLU A 105 -15.77 6.82 1.57
CA GLU A 105 -16.83 7.72 1.10
C GLU A 105 -18.14 7.50 1.86
N LYS A 106 -18.45 6.22 2.09
CA LYS A 106 -19.69 5.87 2.80
C LYS A 106 -19.63 4.45 3.37
N ILE A 107 -20.29 4.27 4.52
CA ILE A 107 -20.63 2.93 5.02
C ILE A 107 -21.94 2.53 4.31
N LEU A 108 -21.93 1.35 3.70
CA LEU A 108 -23.06 0.79 2.95
C LEU A 108 -23.46 -0.56 3.55
N ASP A 109 -24.75 -0.81 3.57
CA ASP A 109 -25.28 -2.16 3.71
C ASP A 109 -25.24 -2.89 2.36
N PHE A 110 -25.09 -4.21 2.34
CA PHE A 110 -25.07 -4.98 1.08
C PHE A 110 -26.34 -4.81 0.24
N SER A 111 -27.48 -4.50 0.86
CA SER A 111 -28.73 -4.17 0.18
C SER A 111 -28.67 -2.91 -0.69
N GLN A 112 -27.73 -2.02 -0.41
CA GLN A 112 -27.49 -0.79 -1.19
C GLN A 112 -26.56 -1.02 -2.38
N ILE A 113 -25.87 -2.18 -2.44
CA ILE A 113 -24.94 -2.52 -3.52
C ILE A 113 -25.71 -3.24 -4.63
N HIS A 114 -26.09 -2.48 -5.64
CA HIS A 114 -26.86 -2.97 -6.80
C HIS A 114 -26.22 -2.51 -8.11
N MET A 115 -26.58 -3.14 -9.22
CA MET A 115 -26.00 -2.88 -10.54
C MET A 115 -26.04 -1.39 -10.94
N LYS A 116 -27.15 -0.71 -10.65
CA LYS A 116 -27.28 0.71 -10.96
C LYS A 116 -26.21 1.54 -10.25
N LEU A 117 -25.93 1.28 -8.96
CA LEU A 117 -24.84 1.94 -8.23
C LEU A 117 -23.48 1.68 -8.90
N ALA A 118 -23.20 0.43 -9.27
CA ALA A 118 -21.94 0.09 -9.93
C ALA A 118 -21.78 0.79 -11.29
N GLU A 119 -22.87 0.89 -12.08
CA GLU A 119 -22.90 1.64 -13.35
C GLU A 119 -22.67 3.15 -13.15
N GLU A 120 -23.31 3.75 -12.15
CA GLU A 120 -23.12 5.17 -11.80
C GLU A 120 -21.68 5.45 -11.36
N LEU A 121 -21.08 4.57 -10.54
CA LEU A 121 -19.69 4.68 -10.12
C LEU A 121 -18.71 4.55 -11.30
N LYS A 122 -19.00 3.66 -12.24
CA LYS A 122 -18.20 3.53 -13.47
C LYS A 122 -18.20 4.81 -14.30
N GLY A 123 -19.28 5.60 -14.24
CA GLY A 123 -19.37 6.91 -14.89
C GLY A 123 -18.43 7.97 -14.32
N LEU A 124 -17.86 7.76 -13.12
CA LEU A 124 -16.86 8.65 -12.52
C LEU A 124 -15.45 8.45 -13.07
N ALA A 125 -15.22 7.38 -13.83
CA ALA A 125 -13.91 7.10 -14.44
C ALA A 125 -13.53 8.18 -15.51
N PRO A 126 -12.22 8.39 -15.80
CA PRO A 126 -11.10 7.56 -15.38
C PRO A 126 -10.62 7.87 -13.97
N PHE A 127 -10.31 6.82 -13.21
CA PHE A 127 -9.72 6.96 -11.88
C PHE A 127 -8.21 7.13 -11.94
N GLY A 128 -7.65 7.86 -10.99
CA GLY A 128 -6.22 8.14 -10.88
C GLY A 128 -5.90 8.94 -9.62
N LYS A 129 -4.72 9.56 -9.59
CA LYS A 129 -4.21 10.26 -8.38
C LYS A 129 -5.15 11.35 -7.87
N GLU A 130 -5.69 12.20 -8.76
CA GLU A 130 -6.56 13.32 -8.41
C GLU A 130 -8.08 12.95 -8.40
N ASN A 131 -8.38 11.73 -8.85
CA ASN A 131 -9.74 11.16 -8.85
C ASN A 131 -9.64 9.69 -8.44
N PRO A 132 -9.39 9.38 -7.15
CA PRO A 132 -9.26 8.00 -6.70
C PRO A 132 -10.58 7.23 -6.81
N SER A 133 -10.49 5.92 -7.02
CA SER A 133 -11.68 5.06 -6.97
C SER A 133 -12.32 5.16 -5.58
N PRO A 134 -13.64 5.41 -5.50
CA PRO A 134 -14.34 5.52 -4.23
C PRO A 134 -14.22 4.22 -3.41
N LEU A 135 -13.94 4.36 -2.12
CA LEU A 135 -13.91 3.26 -1.17
C LEU A 135 -15.17 3.30 -0.31
N PHE A 136 -15.75 2.15 -0.11
CA PHE A 136 -16.89 1.92 0.75
C PHE A 136 -16.52 0.97 1.88
N ALA A 137 -17.30 0.99 2.96
CA ALA A 137 -17.16 0.03 4.03
C ALA A 137 -18.51 -0.64 4.35
N THR A 138 -18.44 -1.89 4.79
CA THR A 138 -19.56 -2.60 5.42
C THR A 138 -19.07 -3.24 6.70
N GLN A 139 -19.84 -3.08 7.76
CA GLN A 139 -19.49 -3.59 9.08
C GLN A 139 -20.16 -4.95 9.35
N HIS A 140 -19.56 -5.72 10.25
CA HIS A 140 -20.07 -7.02 10.71
C HIS A 140 -20.37 -8.01 9.59
N VAL A 141 -19.39 -8.20 8.69
CA VAL A 141 -19.49 -9.11 7.54
C VAL A 141 -18.80 -10.43 7.87
N TRP A 142 -19.50 -11.52 7.66
CA TRP A 142 -19.00 -12.89 7.79
C TRP A 142 -18.36 -13.35 6.48
N VAL A 143 -17.19 -13.92 6.56
CA VAL A 143 -16.56 -14.64 5.45
C VAL A 143 -17.05 -16.08 5.46
N GLU A 144 -18.04 -16.36 4.64
CA GLU A 144 -18.67 -17.67 4.53
C GLU A 144 -17.81 -18.66 3.75
N ARG A 145 -17.03 -18.16 2.79
CA ARG A 145 -16.13 -18.96 1.97
C ARG A 145 -14.93 -18.17 1.48
N ILE A 146 -13.77 -18.80 1.56
CA ILE A 146 -12.53 -18.36 0.95
C ILE A 146 -12.15 -19.37 -0.13
N ARG A 147 -11.85 -18.88 -1.33
CA ARG A 147 -11.36 -19.70 -2.43
C ARG A 147 -10.12 -19.03 -3.02
N LEU A 148 -9.00 -19.73 -3.00
CA LEU A 148 -7.79 -19.26 -3.65
C LEU A 148 -7.91 -19.46 -5.17
N VAL A 149 -7.70 -18.37 -5.91
CA VAL A 149 -7.83 -18.32 -7.36
C VAL A 149 -6.57 -17.69 -7.98
N GLY A 150 -6.50 -17.70 -9.31
CA GLY A 150 -5.32 -17.26 -10.03
C GLY A 150 -4.29 -18.36 -10.26
N LYS A 151 -3.35 -18.11 -11.15
CA LYS A 151 -2.32 -19.09 -11.55
C LYS A 151 -1.42 -19.51 -10.39
N ASN A 152 -1.12 -18.57 -9.49
CA ASN A 152 -0.25 -18.77 -8.33
C ASN A 152 -1.04 -19.02 -7.02
N LYS A 153 -2.38 -19.02 -7.07
CA LYS A 153 -3.26 -19.11 -5.90
C LYS A 153 -2.99 -18.02 -4.86
N ASP A 154 -2.65 -16.83 -5.31
CA ASP A 154 -2.31 -15.65 -4.51
C ASP A 154 -3.49 -14.68 -4.33
N MET A 155 -4.52 -14.83 -5.17
CA MET A 155 -5.75 -14.06 -5.09
C MET A 155 -6.81 -14.83 -4.30
N MET A 156 -7.64 -14.11 -3.56
CA MET A 156 -8.79 -14.68 -2.85
C MET A 156 -10.10 -14.25 -3.49
N GLN A 157 -10.94 -15.22 -3.79
CA GLN A 157 -12.36 -15.02 -4.02
C GLN A 157 -13.09 -15.29 -2.71
N LEU A 158 -13.86 -14.32 -2.25
CA LEU A 158 -14.59 -14.37 -0.99
C LEU A 158 -16.09 -14.44 -1.26
N THR A 159 -16.78 -15.23 -0.45
CA THR A 159 -18.25 -15.16 -0.32
C THR A 159 -18.51 -14.49 1.02
N LEU A 160 -19.08 -13.30 0.98
CA LEU A 160 -19.30 -12.43 2.13
C LEU A 160 -20.80 -12.36 2.43
N ARG A 161 -21.19 -12.52 3.70
CA ARG A 161 -22.56 -12.35 4.18
C ARG A 161 -22.61 -11.25 5.21
N GLU A 162 -23.40 -10.26 4.95
CA GLU A 162 -23.69 -9.21 5.93
C GLU A 162 -24.68 -9.69 6.98
N ASP A 163 -24.45 -9.31 8.22
CA ASP A 163 -25.27 -9.78 9.35
C ASP A 163 -26.65 -9.13 9.37
N ALA A 164 -26.73 -7.84 9.10
CA ALA A 164 -27.95 -7.04 9.15
C ALA A 164 -28.97 -7.42 8.04
N SER A 165 -28.53 -7.42 6.79
CA SER A 165 -29.39 -7.73 5.63
C SER A 165 -29.49 -9.21 5.29
N ARG A 166 -28.55 -10.02 5.80
CA ARG A 166 -28.31 -11.42 5.41
C ARG A 166 -28.02 -11.61 3.93
N MET A 167 -27.75 -10.54 3.22
CA MET A 167 -27.36 -10.60 1.81
C MET A 167 -25.95 -11.16 1.66
N VAL A 168 -25.74 -11.82 0.53
CA VAL A 168 -24.47 -12.45 0.18
C VAL A 168 -23.92 -11.82 -1.08
N LEU A 169 -22.66 -11.38 -1.01
CA LEU A 169 -21.91 -10.84 -2.13
C LEU A 169 -20.61 -11.59 -2.36
N SER A 170 -20.11 -11.53 -3.58
CA SER A 170 -18.78 -12.03 -3.95
C SER A 170 -17.81 -10.88 -4.01
N ALA A 171 -16.61 -11.10 -3.47
CA ALA A 171 -15.50 -10.15 -3.55
C ALA A 171 -14.22 -10.85 -4.02
N VAL A 172 -13.29 -10.06 -4.55
CA VAL A 172 -11.95 -10.53 -4.93
C VAL A 172 -10.93 -9.65 -4.23
N ASP A 173 -9.96 -10.28 -3.57
CA ASP A 173 -8.79 -9.60 -3.04
C ASP A 173 -7.55 -10.13 -3.74
N PHE A 174 -6.86 -9.24 -4.48
CA PHE A 174 -5.72 -9.57 -5.32
C PHE A 174 -4.45 -9.86 -4.51
N ASN A 175 -4.33 -9.35 -3.30
CA ASN A 175 -3.23 -9.61 -2.36
C ASN A 175 -3.70 -10.31 -1.09
N GLY A 176 -4.90 -10.85 -1.13
CA GLY A 176 -5.68 -11.22 0.04
C GLY A 176 -5.04 -12.26 0.93
N LEU A 177 -4.30 -13.21 0.37
CA LEU A 177 -3.72 -14.28 1.18
C LEU A 177 -2.64 -13.77 2.15
N GLU A 178 -1.80 -12.84 1.70
CA GLU A 178 -0.77 -12.23 2.57
C GLU A 178 -1.41 -11.34 3.64
N ASN A 179 -2.38 -10.53 3.25
CA ASN A 179 -3.14 -9.66 4.15
C ASN A 179 -3.89 -10.48 5.22
N LEU A 180 -4.62 -11.51 4.80
CA LEU A 180 -5.35 -12.38 5.71
C LEU A 180 -4.42 -13.09 6.70
N ARG A 181 -3.29 -13.61 6.23
CA ARG A 181 -2.28 -14.20 7.11
C ARG A 181 -1.73 -13.19 8.13
N GLY A 182 -1.54 -11.95 7.73
CA GLY A 182 -1.13 -10.86 8.64
C GLY A 182 -2.15 -10.69 9.76
N ILE A 183 -3.42 -10.50 9.42
CA ILE A 183 -4.52 -10.32 10.37
C ILE A 183 -4.68 -11.55 11.29
N LEU A 184 -4.65 -12.76 10.72
CA LEU A 184 -4.81 -13.97 11.51
C LEU A 184 -3.68 -14.19 12.50
N LYS A 185 -2.43 -13.85 12.16
CA LYS A 185 -1.28 -13.96 13.07
C LYS A 185 -1.36 -13.04 14.29
N GLU A 186 -2.09 -11.94 14.19
CA GLU A 186 -2.33 -11.04 15.33
C GLU A 186 -3.38 -11.61 16.28
N LEU A 187 -4.26 -12.47 15.79
CA LEU A 187 -5.44 -12.97 16.51
C LEU A 187 -5.32 -14.43 16.95
N TYR A 188 -4.51 -15.23 16.25
CA TYR A 188 -4.42 -16.68 16.43
C TYR A 188 -2.98 -17.18 16.40
N PRO A 189 -2.67 -18.30 17.07
CA PRO A 189 -1.40 -19.00 16.90
C PRO A 189 -1.15 -19.39 15.43
N ALA A 190 0.12 -19.40 15.03
CA ALA A 190 0.50 -19.63 13.63
C ALA A 190 -0.03 -20.98 13.06
N GLU A 191 -0.09 -22.01 13.89
CA GLU A 191 -0.62 -23.34 13.52
C GLU A 191 -2.10 -23.35 13.23
N ASP A 192 -2.88 -22.41 13.77
CA ASP A 192 -4.31 -22.30 13.53
C ASP A 192 -4.64 -21.42 12.32
N CYS A 193 -3.76 -20.48 11.97
CA CYS A 193 -3.93 -19.61 10.80
C CYS A 193 -4.07 -20.42 9.50
N ASP A 194 -3.20 -21.40 9.28
CA ASP A 194 -3.24 -22.23 8.07
C ASP A 194 -4.49 -23.14 8.06
N LYS A 195 -4.94 -23.63 9.23
CA LYS A 195 -6.19 -24.39 9.33
C LYS A 195 -7.40 -23.55 8.97
N ILE A 196 -7.49 -22.31 9.48
CA ILE A 196 -8.58 -21.36 9.18
C ILE A 196 -8.63 -21.09 7.67
N ILE A 197 -7.48 -20.81 7.05
CA ILE A 197 -7.41 -20.58 5.60
C ILE A 197 -7.83 -21.83 4.81
N GLN A 198 -7.40 -23.01 5.25
CA GLN A 198 -7.74 -24.28 4.62
C GLN A 198 -9.24 -24.64 4.77
N TYR A 199 -9.84 -24.33 5.92
CA TYR A 199 -11.28 -24.46 6.13
C TYR A 199 -12.09 -23.53 5.25
N GLY A 200 -11.47 -22.43 4.80
CA GLY A 200 -12.08 -21.48 3.89
C GLY A 200 -13.23 -20.67 4.48
N LYS A 201 -13.27 -20.53 5.80
CA LYS A 201 -14.28 -19.75 6.53
C LYS A 201 -13.63 -19.08 7.74
N LEU A 202 -13.97 -17.82 8.00
CA LEU A 202 -13.50 -17.14 9.21
C LEU A 202 -14.47 -17.38 10.39
N PRO A 203 -13.92 -17.56 11.60
CA PRO A 203 -14.74 -17.80 12.80
C PRO A 203 -15.33 -16.53 13.41
N MET A 204 -15.15 -15.37 12.76
CA MET A 204 -15.61 -14.07 13.24
C MET A 204 -16.07 -13.18 12.10
N ALA A 205 -16.89 -12.18 12.43
CA ALA A 205 -17.24 -11.10 11.51
C ALA A 205 -16.09 -10.05 11.48
N LEU A 206 -15.90 -9.43 10.32
CA LEU A 206 -14.94 -8.37 10.07
C LEU A 206 -15.64 -7.17 9.44
N ASP A 207 -15.02 -6.01 9.59
CA ASP A 207 -15.39 -4.84 8.80
C ASP A 207 -14.57 -4.84 7.51
N PHE A 208 -15.23 -4.64 6.39
CA PHE A 208 -14.61 -4.67 5.07
C PHE A 208 -14.58 -3.28 4.45
N VAL A 209 -13.43 -2.92 3.89
CA VAL A 209 -13.27 -1.76 3.00
C VAL A 209 -13.02 -2.26 1.58
N TYR A 210 -13.75 -1.73 0.61
CA TYR A 210 -13.75 -2.23 -0.76
C TYR A 210 -14.12 -1.14 -1.77
N SER A 211 -13.78 -1.38 -3.03
CA SER A 211 -14.34 -0.68 -4.19
C SER A 211 -15.42 -1.56 -4.84
N ILE A 212 -16.37 -0.93 -5.51
CA ILE A 212 -17.46 -1.63 -6.24
C ILE A 212 -17.09 -1.58 -7.72
N ASP A 213 -17.05 -2.76 -8.35
CA ASP A 213 -16.81 -2.89 -9.78
C ASP A 213 -17.78 -3.92 -10.41
N ILE A 214 -17.94 -3.86 -11.73
CA ILE A 214 -18.75 -4.78 -12.52
C ILE A 214 -17.81 -5.82 -13.14
N ASN A 215 -18.03 -7.07 -12.79
CA ASN A 215 -17.28 -8.21 -13.33
C ASN A 215 -18.01 -8.83 -14.53
#